data_d7ebf9efaead252485e44f335877440d
#
_entry.id   d7ebf9efaead252485e44f335877440d
#
_cell.length_a   1.000
_cell.length_b   1.000
_cell.length_c   1.000
_cell.angle_alpha   90.00
_cell.angle_beta   90.00
_cell.angle_gamma   90.00
#
_symmetry.space_group_name_H-M   'P 1'
#
loop_
_entity.id
_entity.type
_entity.pdbx_description
1 polymer ?
#
loop_
_entity_poly.entity_id
_entity_poly.type
_entity_poly.pdbx_seq_one_letter_code
_entity_poly.pdbx_strand_id
1 'polypeptide(L)'
;MFKKIKKKLHILHSIYIKHRYFKKKKTYSMDGEDLIIADYFKNKEKGFYIDVGCYHPIHRNNTFLLYKKGWKGLNIDIHSFSIELFNYLRPKDLNYNFAISDENKKIKMFFQKELSQLSTINYTQATKSIEGIIKEKEIQSYTLDEVLSFSNLENKKIDLLDIDVEGADLKVLKGLSFENCKPELICIEIHEENVKKSETFIYLNNIGYELIWSGVFSHIFKSKH
;
A
#
# COMPACT_ATOMS: atom_id res chain seq x y z
N MET A 1 -31.59 5.90 1.98
CA MET A 1 -31.19 6.78 3.09
C MET A 1 -30.46 6.00 4.20
N PHE A 2 -31.05 4.98 4.80
CA PHE A 2 -30.47 4.19 5.90
C PHE A 2 -29.08 3.57 5.61
N LYS A 3 -28.85 2.99 4.41
CA LYS A 3 -27.53 2.41 4.04
C LYS A 3 -26.40 3.45 4.07
N LYS A 4 -26.66 4.69 3.58
CA LYS A 4 -25.65 5.77 3.60
C LYS A 4 -25.32 6.22 5.03
N ILE A 5 -26.32 6.31 5.91
CA ILE A 5 -26.13 6.68 7.32
C ILE A 5 -25.32 5.61 8.04
N LYS A 6 -25.69 4.33 7.90
CA LYS A 6 -24.97 3.20 8.49
C LYS A 6 -23.50 3.17 8.05
N LYS A 7 -23.24 3.40 6.77
CA LYS A 7 -21.90 3.47 6.19
C LYS A 7 -21.09 4.61 6.81
N LYS A 8 -21.66 5.82 6.90
CA LYS A 8 -21.01 6.98 7.53
C LYS A 8 -20.68 6.71 9.00
N LEU A 9 -21.59 6.11 9.75
CA LEU A 9 -21.36 5.72 11.14
C LEU A 9 -20.23 4.68 11.25
N HIS A 10 -20.13 3.74 10.32
CA HIS A 10 -19.06 2.75 10.30
C HIS A 10 -17.70 3.40 10.03
N ILE A 11 -17.62 4.36 9.11
CA ILE A 11 -16.39 5.14 8.87
C ILE A 11 -15.96 5.88 10.14
N LEU A 12 -16.88 6.63 10.76
CA LEU A 12 -16.63 7.38 12.00
C LEU A 12 -16.17 6.45 13.14
N HIS A 13 -16.87 5.33 13.32
CA HIS A 13 -16.50 4.33 14.31
C HIS A 13 -15.09 3.76 14.05
N SER A 14 -14.78 3.40 12.79
CA SER A 14 -13.47 2.86 12.44
C SER A 14 -12.35 3.85 12.77
N ILE A 15 -12.48 5.10 12.35
CA ILE A 15 -11.43 6.11 12.49
C ILE A 15 -11.29 6.59 13.94
N TYR A 16 -12.39 6.97 14.56
CA TYR A 16 -12.34 7.70 15.84
C TYR A 16 -12.46 6.80 17.07
N ILE A 17 -13.22 5.70 16.99
CA ILE A 17 -13.44 4.81 18.13
C ILE A 17 -12.47 3.63 18.09
N LYS A 18 -12.51 2.83 17.02
CA LYS A 18 -11.70 1.61 16.90
C LYS A 18 -10.21 1.93 16.85
N HIS A 19 -9.79 2.84 15.96
CA HIS A 19 -8.38 3.16 15.76
C HIS A 19 -7.92 4.44 16.47
N ARG A 20 -8.84 5.13 17.20
CA ARG A 20 -8.54 6.23 18.12
C ARG A 20 -7.68 7.31 17.47
N TYR A 21 -8.16 7.90 16.36
CA TYR A 21 -7.46 8.94 15.60
C TYR A 21 -6.83 10.05 16.47
N PHE A 22 -7.52 10.48 17.52
CA PHE A 22 -7.06 11.54 18.41
C PHE A 22 -5.89 11.13 19.32
N LYS A 23 -5.64 9.83 19.48
CA LYS A 23 -4.55 9.35 20.31
C LYS A 23 -3.24 9.44 19.55
N LYS A 24 -2.35 10.33 19.97
CA LYS A 24 -1.00 10.39 19.43
C LYS A 24 -0.26 9.06 19.70
N LYS A 25 0.23 8.44 18.66
CA LYS A 25 1.02 7.21 18.73
C LYS A 25 2.47 7.53 18.37
N LYS A 26 3.40 6.71 18.84
CA LYS A 26 4.81 6.78 18.45
C LYS A 26 4.97 6.36 16.99
N THR A 27 4.35 5.23 16.60
CA THR A 27 4.30 4.71 15.22
C THR A 27 2.86 4.39 14.82
N TYR A 28 2.57 4.44 13.54
CA TYR A 28 1.30 4.07 12.92
C TYR A 28 1.42 2.80 12.05
N SER A 29 2.63 2.40 11.72
CA SER A 29 2.95 1.15 11.02
C SER A 29 2.98 -0.06 11.97
N MET A 30 3.39 -1.21 11.48
CA MET A 30 3.47 -2.44 12.27
C MET A 30 4.75 -2.50 13.10
N ASP A 31 5.90 -2.32 12.47
CA ASP A 31 7.24 -2.50 13.06
C ASP A 31 8.04 -1.18 13.17
N GLY A 32 7.42 -0.04 12.84
CA GLY A 32 8.05 1.28 12.89
C GLY A 32 8.62 1.74 11.54
N GLU A 33 8.21 1.13 10.45
CA GLU A 33 8.56 1.49 9.06
C GLU A 33 8.32 2.98 8.81
N ASP A 34 7.18 3.49 9.28
CA ASP A 34 6.80 4.89 9.15
C ASP A 34 7.80 5.85 9.82
N LEU A 35 8.46 5.42 10.90
CA LEU A 35 9.51 6.22 11.56
C LEU A 35 10.79 6.26 10.74
N ILE A 36 11.20 5.13 10.15
CA ILE A 36 12.38 5.06 9.29
C ILE A 36 12.18 5.91 8.03
N ILE A 37 11.01 5.78 7.40
CA ILE A 37 10.62 6.58 6.23
C ILE A 37 10.58 8.07 6.59
N ALA A 38 9.95 8.43 7.71
CA ALA A 38 9.84 9.81 8.15
C ALA A 38 11.20 10.43 8.50
N ASP A 39 12.13 9.67 9.11
CA ASP A 39 13.48 10.13 9.38
C ASP A 39 14.30 10.31 8.10
N TYR A 40 14.18 9.38 7.16
CA TYR A 40 14.83 9.49 5.85
C TYR A 40 14.44 10.79 5.15
N PHE A 41 13.14 11.12 5.15
CA PHE A 41 12.61 12.33 4.52
C PHE A 41 12.47 13.53 5.49
N LYS A 42 13.19 13.55 6.62
CA LYS A 42 13.02 14.62 7.63
C LYS A 42 13.25 16.03 7.10
N ASN A 43 14.21 16.20 6.19
CA ASN A 43 14.58 17.48 5.59
C ASN A 43 13.77 17.85 4.34
N LYS A 44 12.84 16.99 3.90
CA LYS A 44 12.00 17.19 2.73
C LYS A 44 10.60 17.62 3.17
N GLU A 45 10.25 18.88 2.95
CA GLU A 45 8.95 19.44 3.38
C GLU A 45 7.77 18.85 2.64
N LYS A 46 7.89 18.65 1.34
CA LYS A 46 6.83 18.16 0.46
C LYS A 46 7.33 17.02 -0.41
N GLY A 47 6.51 16.03 -0.62
CA GLY A 47 6.80 14.91 -1.49
C GLY A 47 5.52 14.24 -1.97
N PHE A 48 5.70 13.17 -2.72
CA PHE A 48 4.59 12.36 -3.23
C PHE A 48 4.86 10.88 -2.96
N TYR A 49 3.87 10.20 -2.42
CA TYR A 49 3.92 8.75 -2.19
C TYR A 49 2.85 8.01 -2.99
N ILE A 50 3.12 6.75 -3.26
CA ILE A 50 2.16 5.75 -3.73
C ILE A 50 2.06 4.67 -2.65
N ASP A 51 0.84 4.32 -2.23
CA ASP A 51 0.53 3.36 -1.19
C ASP A 51 -0.40 2.29 -1.79
N VAL A 52 0.16 1.12 -2.13
CA VAL A 52 -0.54 0.01 -2.77
C VAL A 52 -0.82 -1.07 -1.74
N GLY A 53 -2.10 -1.36 -1.50
CA GLY A 53 -2.55 -2.16 -0.37
C GLY A 53 -2.72 -1.30 0.89
N CYS A 54 -3.18 -0.06 0.71
CA CYS A 54 -3.15 0.99 1.74
C CYS A 54 -4.02 0.73 2.98
N TYR A 55 -4.90 -0.26 2.97
CA TYR A 55 -5.71 -0.81 4.05
C TYR A 55 -6.48 0.24 4.87
N HIS A 56 -5.81 1.00 5.75
CA HIS A 56 -6.45 1.94 6.66
C HIS A 56 -5.63 3.23 6.81
N PRO A 57 -6.24 4.44 6.74
CA PRO A 57 -5.48 5.69 6.67
C PRO A 57 -4.66 6.07 7.92
N ILE A 58 -4.80 5.35 9.04
CA ILE A 58 -4.09 5.65 10.30
C ILE A 58 -3.65 4.41 11.09
N HIS A 59 -3.94 3.21 10.64
CA HIS A 59 -3.64 1.98 11.37
C HIS A 59 -2.91 1.00 10.47
N ARG A 60 -1.74 0.54 10.89
CA ARG A 60 -0.83 -0.24 10.07
C ARG A 60 -0.62 0.45 8.71
N ASN A 61 -0.17 1.71 8.76
CA ASN A 61 -0.02 2.53 7.58
C ASN A 61 1.31 3.29 7.61
N ASN A 62 2.12 3.05 6.61
CA ASN A 62 3.49 3.55 6.50
C ASN A 62 3.55 5.02 6.02
N THR A 63 2.47 5.50 5.38
CA THR A 63 2.42 6.83 4.74
C THR A 63 1.77 7.92 5.62
N PHE A 64 1.16 7.56 6.76
CA PHE A 64 0.39 8.53 7.56
C PHE A 64 1.24 9.66 8.15
N LEU A 65 2.49 9.39 8.57
CA LEU A 65 3.38 10.44 9.06
C LEU A 65 3.74 11.44 7.97
N LEU A 66 3.97 10.98 6.74
CA LEU A 66 4.20 11.83 5.57
C LEU A 66 2.96 12.68 5.25
N TYR A 67 1.76 12.06 5.25
CA TYR A 67 0.50 12.78 5.08
C TYR A 67 0.33 13.89 6.12
N LYS A 68 0.61 13.61 7.40
CA LYS A 68 0.58 14.62 8.48
C LYS A 68 1.58 15.75 8.26
N LYS A 69 2.70 15.48 7.61
CA LYS A 69 3.72 16.47 7.23
C LYS A 69 3.28 17.34 6.05
N GLY A 70 2.14 17.01 5.42
CA GLY A 70 1.58 17.76 4.29
C GLY A 70 1.93 17.20 2.92
N TRP A 71 2.49 16.00 2.85
CA TRP A 71 2.67 15.29 1.59
C TRP A 71 1.34 14.90 0.98
N LYS A 72 1.34 14.61 -0.30
CA LYS A 72 0.20 14.07 -1.03
C LYS A 72 0.55 12.70 -1.58
N GLY A 73 -0.47 11.92 -1.90
CA GLY A 73 -0.25 10.59 -2.43
C GLY A 73 -1.35 10.04 -3.29
N LEU A 74 -1.07 8.84 -3.75
CA LEU A 74 -1.99 7.95 -4.45
C LEU A 74 -2.14 6.71 -3.57
N ASN A 75 -3.35 6.47 -3.06
CA ASN A 75 -3.67 5.31 -2.23
C ASN A 75 -4.53 4.34 -3.05
N ILE A 76 -4.16 3.07 -3.07
CA ILE A 76 -4.84 2.04 -3.85
C ILE A 76 -5.12 0.83 -2.98
N ASP A 77 -6.34 0.33 -3.03
CA ASP A 77 -6.74 -0.87 -2.30
C ASP A 77 -7.84 -1.63 -3.03
N ILE A 78 -7.81 -2.95 -2.92
CA ILE A 78 -8.83 -3.85 -3.48
C ILE A 78 -10.17 -3.74 -2.73
N HIS A 79 -10.18 -3.22 -1.51
CA HIS A 79 -11.37 -3.04 -0.68
C HIS A 79 -11.96 -1.65 -0.83
N SER A 80 -13.20 -1.57 -1.31
CA SER A 80 -13.91 -0.28 -1.44
C SER A 80 -14.07 0.45 -0.11
N PHE A 81 -14.23 -0.28 1.01
CA PHE A 81 -14.36 0.36 2.32
C PHE A 81 -13.05 0.99 2.80
N SER A 82 -11.91 0.41 2.48
CA SER A 82 -10.58 1.02 2.69
C SER A 82 -10.53 2.39 2.00
N ILE A 83 -10.84 2.43 0.72
CA ILE A 83 -10.84 3.67 -0.07
C ILE A 83 -11.83 4.72 0.46
N GLU A 84 -12.97 4.30 1.00
CA GLU A 84 -13.90 5.22 1.65
C GLU A 84 -13.34 5.87 2.93
N LEU A 85 -12.55 5.11 3.70
CA LEU A 85 -11.83 5.65 4.86
C LEU A 85 -10.79 6.69 4.42
N PHE A 86 -10.05 6.40 3.34
CA PHE A 86 -9.10 7.36 2.76
C PHE A 86 -9.79 8.59 2.19
N ASN A 87 -10.88 8.45 1.44
CA ASN A 87 -11.67 9.58 0.93
C ASN A 87 -12.19 10.48 2.04
N TYR A 88 -12.52 9.90 3.19
CA TYR A 88 -12.96 10.67 4.35
C TYR A 88 -11.81 11.40 5.05
N LEU A 89 -10.68 10.73 5.29
CA LEU A 89 -9.59 11.27 6.10
C LEU A 89 -8.52 11.99 5.27
N ARG A 90 -8.26 11.51 4.05
CA ARG A 90 -7.24 12.04 3.13
C ARG A 90 -7.87 12.51 1.80
N PRO A 91 -8.83 13.47 1.83
CA PRO A 91 -9.60 13.86 0.64
C PRO A 91 -8.77 14.63 -0.41
N LYS A 92 -7.51 14.99 -0.10
CA LYS A 92 -6.58 15.67 -1.02
C LYS A 92 -5.66 14.69 -1.75
N ASP A 93 -5.69 13.42 -1.37
CA ASP A 93 -5.00 12.35 -2.05
C ASP A 93 -5.89 11.76 -3.16
N LEU A 94 -5.27 11.10 -4.12
CA LEU A 94 -5.97 10.24 -5.07
C LEU A 94 -6.20 8.88 -4.41
N ASN A 95 -7.44 8.39 -4.43
CA ASN A 95 -7.79 7.16 -3.74
C ASN A 95 -8.58 6.26 -4.69
N TYR A 96 -8.03 5.11 -5.07
CA TYR A 96 -8.61 4.21 -6.06
C TYR A 96 -8.88 2.81 -5.53
N ASN A 97 -10.05 2.28 -5.91
CA ASN A 97 -10.43 0.91 -5.59
C ASN A 97 -10.15 -0.02 -6.78
N PHE A 98 -8.91 -0.48 -6.88
CA PHE A 98 -8.42 -1.40 -7.90
C PHE A 98 -7.56 -2.49 -7.27
N ALA A 99 -7.29 -3.55 -8.03
CA ALA A 99 -6.11 -4.37 -7.82
C ALA A 99 -4.95 -3.82 -8.65
N ILE A 100 -3.73 -3.92 -8.14
CA ILE A 100 -2.52 -3.66 -8.92
C ILE A 100 -1.79 -4.97 -9.18
N SER A 101 -1.34 -5.15 -10.42
CA SER A 101 -0.63 -6.34 -10.88
C SER A 101 0.31 -5.99 -12.04
N ASP A 102 0.94 -7.00 -12.62
CA ASP A 102 1.77 -6.91 -13.82
C ASP A 102 0.97 -6.83 -15.13
N GLU A 103 -0.37 -6.98 -15.05
CA GLU A 103 -1.25 -7.01 -16.22
C GLU A 103 -2.62 -6.37 -15.93
N ASN A 104 -3.21 -5.77 -16.98
CA ASN A 104 -4.58 -5.28 -16.98
C ASN A 104 -5.53 -6.41 -17.38
N LYS A 105 -6.19 -7.00 -16.37
CA LYS A 105 -7.17 -8.07 -16.61
C LYS A 105 -8.14 -8.22 -15.43
N LYS A 106 -9.21 -8.96 -15.64
CA LYS A 106 -10.05 -9.44 -14.54
C LYS A 106 -9.33 -10.56 -13.80
N ILE A 107 -9.22 -10.42 -12.50
CA ILE A 107 -8.59 -11.38 -11.61
C ILE A 107 -9.50 -11.73 -10.44
N LYS A 108 -9.24 -12.86 -9.80
CA LYS A 108 -9.95 -13.26 -8.59
C LYS A 108 -9.25 -12.66 -7.37
N MET A 109 -10.03 -12.02 -6.51
CA MET A 109 -9.64 -11.62 -5.17
C MET A 109 -10.17 -12.65 -4.18
N PHE A 110 -9.34 -13.07 -3.24
CA PHE A 110 -9.66 -14.01 -2.16
C PHE A 110 -9.70 -13.26 -0.83
N PHE A 111 -10.77 -13.42 -0.06
CA PHE A 111 -10.98 -12.70 1.19
C PHE A 111 -11.90 -13.44 2.14
N GLN A 112 -11.91 -13.08 3.42
CA GLN A 112 -12.86 -13.56 4.41
C GLN A 112 -13.92 -12.51 4.76
N LYS A 113 -13.50 -11.28 5.00
CA LYS A 113 -14.32 -10.12 5.40
C LYS A 113 -14.09 -8.96 4.46
N GLU A 114 -15.08 -8.06 4.35
CA GLU A 114 -15.01 -6.87 3.46
C GLU A 114 -13.85 -5.90 3.78
N LEU A 115 -13.35 -5.89 5.00
CA LEU A 115 -12.14 -5.18 5.39
C LEU A 115 -11.24 -6.18 6.12
N SER A 116 -10.30 -6.73 5.40
CA SER A 116 -9.32 -7.69 5.92
C SER A 116 -7.94 -7.35 5.39
N GLN A 117 -6.95 -7.41 6.25
CA GLN A 117 -5.54 -7.29 5.83
C GLN A 117 -5.07 -8.50 5.04
N LEU A 118 -5.70 -9.66 5.25
CA LEU A 118 -5.32 -10.94 4.63
C LEU A 118 -5.95 -11.15 3.24
N SER A 119 -6.53 -10.11 2.64
CA SER A 119 -7.11 -10.23 1.30
C SER A 119 -6.04 -10.14 0.24
N THR A 120 -6.04 -11.07 -0.70
CA THR A 120 -4.98 -11.23 -1.69
C THR A 120 -5.55 -11.68 -3.03
N ILE A 121 -4.82 -11.46 -4.10
CA ILE A 121 -5.06 -12.06 -5.42
C ILE A 121 -4.31 -13.39 -5.62
N ASN A 122 -3.48 -13.77 -4.66
CA ASN A 122 -2.71 -15.02 -4.69
C ASN A 122 -3.45 -16.11 -3.90
N TYR A 123 -4.00 -17.12 -4.60
CA TYR A 123 -4.74 -18.21 -3.96
C TYR A 123 -3.90 -19.01 -2.96
N THR A 124 -2.64 -19.27 -3.27
CA THR A 124 -1.73 -19.99 -2.37
C THR A 124 -1.50 -19.22 -1.07
N GLN A 125 -1.36 -17.89 -1.15
CA GLN A 125 -1.26 -17.04 0.04
C GLN A 125 -2.59 -17.04 0.81
N ALA A 126 -3.73 -16.94 0.12
CA ALA A 126 -5.04 -16.98 0.76
C ALA A 126 -5.24 -18.27 1.59
N THR A 127 -4.86 -19.41 1.06
CA THR A 127 -4.99 -20.72 1.77
C THR A 127 -4.07 -20.85 2.99
N LYS A 128 -2.95 -20.13 3.00
CA LYS A 128 -2.01 -20.10 4.14
C LYS A 128 -2.44 -19.13 5.24
N SER A 129 -3.00 -17.96 4.85
CA SER A 129 -3.21 -16.84 5.75
C SER A 129 -4.66 -16.70 6.23
N ILE A 130 -5.65 -17.20 5.47
CA ILE A 130 -7.06 -17.08 5.80
C ILE A 130 -7.56 -18.35 6.49
N GLU A 131 -7.88 -18.22 7.77
CA GLU A 131 -8.54 -19.30 8.51
C GLU A 131 -10.06 -19.31 8.23
N GLY A 132 -10.62 -20.48 7.86
CA GLY A 132 -12.05 -20.66 7.62
C GLY A 132 -12.46 -20.48 6.15
N ILE A 133 -13.66 -19.90 5.92
CA ILE A 133 -14.24 -19.84 4.57
C ILE A 133 -13.57 -18.72 3.77
N ILE A 134 -12.89 -19.10 2.70
CA ILE A 134 -12.35 -18.17 1.69
C ILE A 134 -13.49 -17.85 0.71
N LYS A 135 -13.79 -16.57 0.58
CA LYS A 135 -14.69 -16.01 -0.44
C LYS A 135 -13.87 -15.53 -1.63
N GLU A 136 -14.47 -15.57 -2.82
CA GLU A 136 -13.85 -15.01 -4.02
C GLU A 136 -14.75 -13.97 -4.68
N LYS A 137 -14.13 -13.01 -5.35
CA LYS A 137 -14.79 -11.99 -6.16
C LYS A 137 -13.90 -11.62 -7.33
N GLU A 138 -14.49 -11.43 -8.51
CA GLU A 138 -13.77 -10.82 -9.63
C GLU A 138 -13.57 -9.32 -9.41
N ILE A 139 -12.37 -8.86 -9.68
CA ILE A 139 -11.98 -7.45 -9.67
C ILE A 139 -11.14 -7.12 -10.89
N GLN A 140 -11.15 -5.86 -11.30
CA GLN A 140 -10.26 -5.38 -12.35
C GLN A 140 -8.88 -5.10 -11.76
N SER A 141 -7.82 -5.62 -12.39
CA SER A 141 -6.44 -5.21 -12.12
C SER A 141 -5.95 -4.22 -13.17
N TYR A 142 -5.01 -3.40 -12.77
CA TYR A 142 -4.25 -2.48 -13.61
C TYR A 142 -2.77 -2.59 -13.29
N THR A 143 -1.92 -2.18 -14.23
CA THR A 143 -0.51 -1.93 -13.92
C THR A 143 -0.36 -0.57 -13.22
N LEU A 144 0.73 -0.36 -12.49
CA LEU A 144 1.01 0.97 -11.92
C LEU A 144 1.21 2.03 -13.01
N ASP A 145 1.84 1.67 -14.13
CA ASP A 145 2.01 2.58 -15.26
C ASP A 145 0.66 3.08 -15.81
N GLU A 146 -0.33 2.19 -15.96
CA GLU A 146 -1.67 2.60 -16.39
C GLU A 146 -2.33 3.53 -15.37
N VAL A 147 -2.18 3.24 -14.07
CA VAL A 147 -2.76 4.09 -13.01
C VAL A 147 -2.09 5.46 -13.01
N LEU A 148 -0.78 5.54 -13.16
CA LEU A 148 -0.06 6.82 -13.29
C LEU A 148 -0.55 7.59 -14.52
N SER A 149 -0.75 6.90 -15.65
CA SER A 149 -1.19 7.51 -16.89
C SER A 149 -2.59 8.13 -16.77
N PHE A 150 -3.60 7.39 -16.41
CA PHE A 150 -4.95 7.97 -16.30
C PHE A 150 -5.12 8.94 -15.13
N SER A 151 -4.17 8.97 -14.19
CA SER A 151 -4.11 9.95 -13.10
C SER A 151 -3.33 11.21 -13.45
N ASN A 152 -2.75 11.31 -14.66
CA ASN A 152 -1.85 12.36 -15.12
C ASN A 152 -0.62 12.50 -14.20
N LEU A 153 -0.04 11.39 -13.80
CA LEU A 153 1.12 11.32 -12.90
C LEU A 153 2.38 10.73 -13.56
N GLU A 154 2.39 10.48 -14.87
CA GLU A 154 3.51 9.84 -15.59
C GLU A 154 4.84 10.57 -15.39
N ASN A 155 4.79 11.90 -15.29
CA ASN A 155 5.98 12.73 -15.08
C ASN A 155 6.15 13.18 -13.62
N LYS A 156 5.37 12.58 -12.71
CA LYS A 156 5.45 12.93 -11.30
C LYS A 156 6.64 12.25 -10.65
N LYS A 157 7.52 13.02 -10.01
CA LYS A 157 8.53 12.43 -9.13
C LYS A 157 7.84 11.73 -7.97
N ILE A 158 8.08 10.43 -7.85
CA ILE A 158 7.62 9.59 -6.75
C ILE A 158 8.76 9.48 -5.73
N ASP A 159 8.49 9.85 -4.50
CA ASP A 159 9.50 9.80 -3.43
C ASP A 159 9.45 8.48 -2.68
N LEU A 160 8.24 7.97 -2.42
CA LEU A 160 8.01 6.69 -1.76
C LEU A 160 7.01 5.86 -2.55
N LEU A 161 7.35 4.60 -2.78
CA LEU A 161 6.42 3.54 -3.19
C LEU A 161 6.31 2.54 -2.03
N ASP A 162 5.12 2.44 -1.45
CA ASP A 162 4.77 1.49 -0.39
C ASP A 162 3.90 0.38 -0.98
N ILE A 163 4.28 -0.88 -0.78
CA ILE A 163 3.61 -2.06 -1.36
C ILE A 163 3.39 -3.09 -0.26
N ASP A 164 2.12 -3.42 -0.01
CA ASP A 164 1.69 -4.47 0.92
C ASP A 164 0.39 -5.09 0.38
N VAL A 165 0.53 -6.07 -0.51
CA VAL A 165 -0.59 -6.71 -1.22
C VAL A 165 -0.68 -8.22 -0.98
N GLU A 166 -0.10 -8.67 0.15
CA GLU A 166 -0.27 -10.03 0.66
C GLU A 166 0.16 -11.10 -0.37
N GLY A 167 1.45 -11.02 -0.80
CA GLY A 167 2.10 -12.01 -1.66
C GLY A 167 1.90 -11.81 -3.17
N ALA A 168 1.46 -10.64 -3.61
CA ALA A 168 1.46 -10.24 -5.01
C ALA A 168 2.43 -9.05 -5.29
N ASP A 169 3.28 -8.74 -4.33
CA ASP A 169 4.12 -7.55 -4.25
C ASP A 169 5.09 -7.43 -5.45
N LEU A 170 5.72 -8.53 -5.84
CA LEU A 170 6.58 -8.56 -7.02
C LEU A 170 5.81 -8.27 -8.33
N LYS A 171 4.54 -8.65 -8.42
CA LYS A 171 3.71 -8.31 -9.60
C LYS A 171 3.43 -6.82 -9.67
N VAL A 172 3.20 -6.18 -8.51
CA VAL A 172 3.06 -4.72 -8.45
C VAL A 172 4.30 -4.04 -8.97
N LEU A 173 5.50 -4.47 -8.54
CA LEU A 173 6.78 -3.94 -9.04
C LEU A 173 6.94 -4.14 -10.55
N LYS A 174 6.60 -5.32 -11.07
CA LYS A 174 6.67 -5.62 -12.52
C LYS A 174 5.68 -4.81 -13.35
N GLY A 175 4.62 -4.28 -12.74
CA GLY A 175 3.65 -3.37 -13.36
C GLY A 175 4.10 -1.91 -13.44
N LEU A 176 5.33 -1.59 -13.02
CA LEU A 176 5.92 -0.25 -13.06
C LEU A 176 7.17 -0.23 -13.94
N SER A 177 7.23 0.71 -14.88
CA SER A 177 8.44 1.00 -15.68
C SER A 177 9.42 1.85 -14.88
N PHE A 178 10.44 1.22 -14.33
CA PHE A 178 11.48 1.90 -13.54
C PHE A 178 12.42 2.80 -14.38
N GLU A 179 12.35 2.75 -15.69
CA GLU A 179 13.02 3.69 -16.58
C GLU A 179 12.33 5.07 -16.56
N ASN A 180 11.01 5.06 -16.48
CA ASN A 180 10.19 6.28 -16.49
C ASN A 180 9.86 6.80 -15.08
N CYS A 181 9.73 5.90 -14.13
CA CYS A 181 9.37 6.21 -12.75
C CYS A 181 10.25 5.43 -11.78
N LYS A 182 11.22 6.11 -11.17
CA LYS A 182 12.16 5.51 -10.20
C LYS A 182 11.92 6.12 -8.81
N PRO A 183 11.10 5.49 -7.94
CA PRO A 183 10.90 5.96 -6.57
C PRO A 183 12.22 6.07 -5.80
N GLU A 184 12.36 7.07 -4.94
CA GLU A 184 13.57 7.28 -4.13
C GLU A 184 13.69 6.20 -3.05
N LEU A 185 12.55 5.84 -2.41
CA LEU A 185 12.41 4.70 -1.52
C LEU A 185 11.29 3.77 -1.99
N ILE A 186 11.49 2.48 -1.74
CA ILE A 186 10.46 1.44 -1.83
C ILE A 186 10.37 0.76 -0.47
N CYS A 187 9.18 0.75 0.14
CA CYS A 187 8.85 -0.08 1.28
C CYS A 187 7.98 -1.23 0.75
N ILE A 188 8.36 -2.47 1.03
CA ILE A 188 7.71 -3.63 0.42
C ILE A 188 7.70 -4.83 1.36
N GLU A 189 6.60 -5.61 1.33
CA GLU A 189 6.48 -6.84 2.09
C GLU A 189 7.21 -8.00 1.41
N ILE A 190 8.00 -8.76 2.18
CA ILE A 190 8.71 -9.97 1.76
C ILE A 190 8.57 -11.00 2.88
N HIS A 191 7.89 -12.11 2.59
CA HIS A 191 7.60 -13.17 3.57
C HIS A 191 8.69 -14.23 3.70
N GLU A 192 9.67 -14.26 2.80
CA GLU A 192 10.75 -15.23 2.84
C GLU A 192 11.69 -14.98 4.03
N GLU A 193 11.97 -16.00 4.84
CA GLU A 193 12.91 -15.94 5.98
C GLU A 193 14.28 -15.38 5.58
N ASN A 194 14.75 -15.71 4.39
CA ASN A 194 15.98 -15.16 3.84
C ASN A 194 15.64 -14.14 2.74
N VAL A 195 15.43 -12.90 3.16
CA VAL A 195 15.10 -11.77 2.27
C VAL A 195 16.00 -11.68 1.04
N LYS A 196 17.31 -11.93 1.18
CA LYS A 196 18.28 -11.82 0.08
C LYS A 196 18.10 -12.92 -0.98
N LYS A 197 17.39 -14.00 -0.67
CA LYS A 197 17.05 -15.08 -1.61
C LYS A 197 15.68 -14.90 -2.25
N SER A 198 14.88 -13.96 -1.80
CA SER A 198 13.57 -13.70 -2.39
C SER A 198 13.69 -13.18 -3.82
N GLU A 199 12.72 -13.54 -4.67
CA GLU A 199 12.65 -13.01 -6.03
C GLU A 199 12.51 -11.49 -6.02
N THR A 200 11.79 -10.94 -5.05
CA THR A 200 11.59 -9.49 -4.87
C THR A 200 12.90 -8.77 -4.60
N PHE A 201 13.73 -9.30 -3.68
CA PHE A 201 15.07 -8.73 -3.41
C PHE A 201 15.96 -8.76 -4.64
N ILE A 202 16.03 -9.93 -5.32
CA ILE A 202 16.86 -10.11 -6.53
C ILE A 202 16.41 -9.11 -7.60
N TYR A 203 15.10 -8.98 -7.82
CA TYR A 203 14.54 -8.04 -8.78
C TYR A 203 14.95 -6.59 -8.46
N LEU A 204 14.72 -6.13 -7.22
CA LEU A 204 15.05 -4.76 -6.79
C LEU A 204 16.56 -4.48 -6.89
N ASN A 205 17.39 -5.42 -6.47
CA ASN A 205 18.85 -5.26 -6.59
C ASN A 205 19.31 -5.13 -8.05
N ASN A 206 18.71 -5.89 -8.98
CA ASN A 206 19.02 -5.85 -10.40
C ASN A 206 18.63 -4.52 -11.06
N ILE A 207 17.56 -3.88 -10.61
CA ILE A 207 17.12 -2.55 -11.10
C ILE A 207 17.74 -1.38 -10.32
N GLY A 208 18.76 -1.65 -9.49
CA GLY A 208 19.60 -0.63 -8.85
C GLY A 208 19.05 -0.09 -7.55
N TYR A 209 18.38 -0.92 -6.75
CA TYR A 209 18.01 -0.61 -5.35
C TYR A 209 18.92 -1.36 -4.37
N GLU A 210 19.10 -0.77 -3.20
CA GLU A 210 19.79 -1.40 -2.06
C GLU A 210 18.89 -1.46 -0.84
N LEU A 211 18.94 -2.57 -0.11
CA LEU A 211 18.23 -2.76 1.14
C LEU A 211 18.89 -1.91 2.23
N ILE A 212 18.13 -0.99 2.85
CA ILE A 212 18.63 -0.09 3.91
C ILE A 212 18.04 -0.39 5.27
N TRP A 213 16.90 -1.10 5.33
CA TRP A 213 16.26 -1.48 6.60
C TRP A 213 15.38 -2.72 6.42
N SER A 214 15.28 -3.55 7.46
CA SER A 214 14.42 -4.73 7.51
C SER A 214 13.65 -4.79 8.82
N GLY A 215 12.33 -4.92 8.74
CA GLY A 215 11.44 -5.32 9.80
C GLY A 215 11.15 -6.82 9.79
N VAL A 216 10.03 -7.24 10.34
CA VAL A 216 9.61 -8.65 10.34
C VAL A 216 9.16 -9.09 8.94
N PHE A 217 8.30 -8.31 8.31
CA PHE A 217 7.79 -8.57 6.95
C PHE A 217 8.12 -7.44 5.97
N SER A 218 8.10 -6.20 6.43
CA SER A 218 8.38 -5.04 5.58
C SER A 218 9.86 -4.73 5.50
N HIS A 219 10.32 -4.33 4.31
CA HIS A 219 11.71 -4.03 4.02
C HIS A 219 11.81 -2.74 3.22
N ILE A 220 12.78 -1.89 3.53
CA ILE A 220 12.96 -0.60 2.87
C ILE A 220 14.19 -0.63 1.99
N PHE A 221 13.97 -0.32 0.74
CA PHE A 221 15.00 -0.24 -0.30
C PHE A 221 15.15 1.21 -0.76
N LYS A 222 16.39 1.60 -1.04
CA LYS A 222 16.76 2.91 -1.56
C LYS A 222 17.32 2.78 -2.97
N SER A 223 16.97 3.71 -3.86
CA SER A 223 17.57 3.82 -5.18
C SER A 223 19.08 4.16 -5.08
N LYS A 224 19.91 3.47 -5.85
CA LYS A 224 21.37 3.70 -5.96
C LYS A 224 21.72 4.83 -6.94
N HIS A 225 20.79 5.74 -7.25
CA HIS A 225 20.88 6.82 -8.25
C HIS A 225 20.58 6.44 -9.69
#